data_e8b0a6af868bfecf29318ca38829ed50
#
_entry.id   e8b0a6af868bfecf29318ca38829ed50
#
_cell.length_a   1.000
_cell.length_b   1.000
_cell.length_c   1.000
_cell.angle_alpha   90.00
_cell.angle_beta   90.00
_cell.angle_gamma   90.00
#
_symmetry.space_group_name_H-M   'P 1'
#
loop_
_entity.id
_entity.type
_entity.pdbx_description
1 polymer ?
#
loop_
_entity_poly.entity_id
_entity_poly.type
_entity_poly.pdbx_seq_one_letter_code
_entity_poly.pdbx_strand_id
1 'polypeptide(L)'
;MRYQGRFTPSFPHKYKGDSKNIIYRSSWELKFMKWCDITPSITEWGSEEIVIPYISPVDGKKHRYFPDFYVRILDKRYLVEVKPFKQTMEPKTQKRITKRYVTEVVTWSVNQAKWAAARNFCEDQGWEFKLITEKELKV
;
A
#
# COMPACT_ATOMS: atom_id res chain seq x y z
N MET A 1 2.86 -19.91 -1.50
CA MET A 1 3.21 -19.89 -0.07
C MET A 1 3.16 -18.47 0.46
N ARG A 2 2.53 -18.30 1.62
CA ARG A 2 2.45 -16.98 2.24
C ARG A 2 3.76 -16.69 2.99
N TYR A 3 4.40 -15.58 2.65
CA TYR A 3 5.61 -15.12 3.32
C TYR A 3 5.21 -14.03 4.32
N GLN A 4 5.21 -14.37 5.60
CA GLN A 4 4.71 -13.49 6.65
C GLN A 4 5.57 -13.58 7.90
N GLY A 5 5.74 -12.47 8.61
CA GLY A 5 6.49 -12.46 9.85
C GLY A 5 6.44 -11.10 10.53
N ARG A 6 7.17 -11.01 11.62
CA ARG A 6 7.32 -9.78 12.39
C ARG A 6 8.64 -9.11 12.05
N PHE A 7 8.57 -7.81 11.72
CA PHE A 7 9.76 -7.01 11.46
C PHE A 7 10.22 -6.33 12.74
N THR A 8 11.51 -6.49 13.06
CA THR A 8 12.13 -5.81 14.20
C THR A 8 13.04 -4.71 13.66
N PRO A 9 12.68 -3.44 13.85
CA PRO A 9 13.48 -2.34 13.31
C PRO A 9 14.78 -2.16 14.10
N SER A 10 15.84 -1.74 13.39
CA SER A 10 17.08 -1.32 14.02
C SER A 10 16.96 0.09 14.62
N PHE A 11 16.03 0.89 14.08
CA PHE A 11 15.80 2.27 14.51
C PHE A 11 14.32 2.46 14.89
N PRO A 12 13.88 1.86 16.01
CA PRO A 12 12.45 1.86 16.37
C PRO A 12 11.83 3.23 16.59
N HIS A 13 12.64 4.24 16.91
CA HIS A 13 12.15 5.60 17.11
C HIS A 13 11.58 6.25 15.84
N LYS A 14 11.93 5.73 14.66
CA LYS A 14 11.41 6.20 13.39
C LYS A 14 9.99 5.69 13.12
N TYR A 15 9.61 4.57 13.74
CA TYR A 15 8.35 3.93 13.46
C TYR A 15 7.18 4.68 14.10
N LYS A 16 6.17 5.03 13.30
CA LYS A 16 4.94 5.64 13.75
C LYS A 16 3.95 4.53 14.12
N GLY A 17 3.82 4.27 15.41
CA GLY A 17 2.97 3.22 15.94
C GLY A 17 3.73 2.30 16.88
N ASP A 18 3.22 1.07 17.09
CA ASP A 18 3.86 0.09 17.96
C ASP A 18 4.98 -0.63 17.23
N SER A 19 6.23 -0.21 17.49
CA SER A 19 7.41 -0.77 16.86
C SER A 19 7.67 -2.24 17.23
N LYS A 20 6.97 -2.77 18.22
CA LYS A 20 7.09 -4.16 18.64
C LYS A 20 6.10 -5.07 17.91
N ASN A 21 5.22 -4.51 17.11
CA ASN A 21 4.17 -5.27 16.42
C ASN A 21 4.04 -4.88 14.96
N ILE A 22 5.15 -4.93 14.24
CA ILE A 22 5.18 -4.63 12.81
C ILE A 22 5.14 -5.94 12.04
N ILE A 23 4.07 -6.14 11.26
CA ILE A 23 3.86 -7.40 10.52
C ILE A 23 4.05 -7.15 9.03
N TYR A 24 4.93 -7.93 8.40
CA TYR A 24 5.00 -7.96 6.94
C TYR A 24 4.25 -9.19 6.43
N ARG A 25 3.56 -9.02 5.29
CA ARG A 25 2.75 -10.09 4.68
C ARG A 25 3.32 -10.58 3.37
N SER A 26 4.45 -10.02 2.95
CA SER A 26 5.15 -10.45 1.74
C SER A 26 6.63 -10.09 1.84
N SER A 27 7.46 -10.75 1.01
CA SER A 27 8.88 -10.41 0.94
C SER A 27 9.09 -8.99 0.40
N TRP A 28 8.19 -8.51 -0.45
CA TRP A 28 8.26 -7.14 -0.98
C TRP A 28 8.03 -6.11 0.13
N GLU A 29 7.03 -6.36 0.98
CA GLU A 29 6.78 -5.50 2.14
C GLU A 29 7.99 -5.48 3.07
N LEU A 30 8.57 -6.65 3.35
CA LEU A 30 9.76 -6.74 4.20
C LEU A 30 10.92 -5.92 3.59
N LYS A 31 11.13 -6.02 2.29
CA LYS A 31 12.17 -5.26 1.61
C LYS A 31 11.96 -3.75 1.77
N PHE A 32 10.72 -3.32 1.61
CA PHE A 32 10.36 -1.90 1.78
C PHE A 32 10.58 -1.43 3.22
N MET A 33 10.18 -2.25 4.20
CA MET A 33 10.37 -1.94 5.63
C MET A 33 11.84 -1.78 5.98
N LYS A 34 12.69 -2.68 5.48
CA LYS A 34 14.14 -2.59 5.69
C LYS A 34 14.70 -1.29 5.12
N TRP A 35 14.24 -0.92 3.93
CA TRP A 35 14.66 0.32 3.30
C TRP A 35 14.24 1.54 4.13
N CYS A 36 13.01 1.56 4.63
CA CYS A 36 12.53 2.64 5.50
C CYS A 36 13.37 2.76 6.76
N ASP A 37 13.70 1.62 7.37
CA ASP A 37 14.42 1.58 8.65
C ASP A 37 15.84 2.13 8.52
N ILE A 38 16.58 1.72 7.48
CA ILE A 38 18.01 2.04 7.35
C ILE A 38 18.30 3.33 6.58
N THR A 39 17.33 3.90 5.90
CA THR A 39 17.55 5.09 5.06
C THR A 39 17.51 6.36 5.91
N PRO A 40 18.63 7.11 6.02
CA PRO A 40 18.69 8.27 6.91
C PRO A 40 17.71 9.39 6.56
N SER A 41 17.40 9.59 5.27
CA SER A 41 16.45 10.62 4.83
C SER A 41 15.01 10.32 5.21
N ILE A 42 14.70 9.06 5.54
CA ILE A 42 13.38 8.69 6.06
C ILE A 42 13.39 8.92 7.56
N THR A 43 12.61 9.90 8.00
CA THR A 43 12.58 10.31 9.40
C THR A 43 11.45 9.65 10.18
N GLU A 44 10.42 9.15 9.46
CA GLU A 44 9.25 8.55 10.08
C GLU A 44 8.60 7.60 9.07
N TRP A 45 8.09 6.46 9.52
CA TRP A 45 7.34 5.53 8.67
C TRP A 45 6.39 4.69 9.51
N GLY A 46 5.37 4.11 8.86
CA GLY A 46 4.41 3.23 9.50
C GLY A 46 3.83 2.24 8.51
N SER A 47 3.41 1.09 9.02
CA SER A 47 2.77 0.02 8.24
C SER A 47 1.31 -0.05 8.65
N GLU A 48 0.40 0.22 7.72
CA GLU A 48 -1.06 0.17 7.94
C GLU A 48 -1.53 1.03 9.12
N GLU A 49 -0.85 2.14 9.38
CA GLU A 49 -1.17 3.05 10.49
C GLU A 49 -2.14 4.15 10.11
N ILE A 50 -2.38 4.36 8.82
CA ILE A 50 -3.30 5.38 8.31
C ILE A 50 -4.54 4.68 7.75
N VAL A 51 -5.73 5.18 8.10
CA VAL A 51 -6.99 4.65 7.59
C VAL A 51 -7.68 5.69 6.73
N ILE A 52 -8.15 5.28 5.55
CA ILE A 52 -8.85 6.15 4.60
C ILE A 52 -10.20 5.55 4.28
N PRO A 53 -11.30 6.25 4.55
CA PRO A 53 -12.62 5.78 4.14
C PRO A 53 -12.79 5.90 2.62
N TYR A 54 -13.44 4.91 2.03
CA TYR A 54 -13.79 4.94 0.61
C TYR A 54 -15.14 4.26 0.40
N ILE A 55 -15.77 4.52 -0.74
CA ILE A 55 -17.02 3.86 -1.11
C ILE A 55 -16.68 2.72 -2.06
N SER A 56 -17.03 1.48 -1.67
CA SER A 56 -16.77 0.32 -2.51
C SER A 56 -17.75 0.26 -3.68
N PRO A 57 -17.28 0.05 -4.91
CA PRO A 57 -18.18 -0.13 -6.05
C PRO A 57 -18.95 -1.45 -6.02
N VAL A 58 -18.57 -2.37 -5.14
CA VAL A 58 -19.24 -3.68 -5.03
C VAL A 58 -20.58 -3.56 -4.32
N ASP A 59 -20.65 -2.83 -3.21
CA ASP A 59 -21.87 -2.71 -2.40
C ASP A 59 -22.34 -1.28 -2.20
N GLY A 60 -21.62 -0.29 -2.71
CA GLY A 60 -21.97 1.12 -2.56
C GLY A 60 -21.84 1.65 -1.14
N LYS A 61 -21.21 0.88 -0.26
CA LYS A 61 -21.06 1.23 1.15
C LYS A 61 -19.68 1.75 1.47
N LYS A 62 -19.58 2.44 2.61
CA LYS A 62 -18.33 2.96 3.14
C LYS A 62 -17.50 1.84 3.74
N HIS A 63 -16.25 1.75 3.34
CA HIS A 63 -15.26 0.80 3.85
C HIS A 63 -14.01 1.53 4.31
N ARG A 64 -13.14 0.84 5.03
CA ARG A 64 -11.86 1.36 5.49
C ARG A 64 -10.74 0.79 4.63
N TYR A 65 -9.89 1.68 4.11
CA TYR A 65 -8.71 1.31 3.37
C TYR A 65 -7.48 1.66 4.19
N PHE A 66 -6.59 0.69 4.37
CA PHE A 66 -5.31 0.88 5.06
C PHE A 66 -4.20 0.80 4.02
N PRO A 67 -3.67 1.95 3.54
CA PRO A 67 -2.50 1.90 2.66
C PRO A 67 -1.37 1.14 3.32
N ASP A 68 -0.57 0.45 2.52
CA ASP A 68 0.49 -0.41 3.06
C ASP A 68 1.45 0.37 3.95
N PHE A 69 1.86 1.56 3.53
CA PHE A 69 2.86 2.33 4.28
C PHE A 69 2.58 3.83 4.26
N TYR A 70 2.98 4.46 5.36
CA TYR A 70 3.16 5.90 5.48
C TYR A 70 4.65 6.15 5.61
N VAL A 71 5.19 7.14 4.88
CA VAL A 71 6.62 7.46 4.88
C VAL A 71 6.81 8.97 4.89
N ARG A 72 7.69 9.45 5.76
CA ARG A 72 8.13 10.84 5.76
C ARG A 72 9.59 10.88 5.33
N ILE A 73 9.85 11.52 4.19
CA ILE A 73 11.20 11.73 3.67
C ILE A 73 11.51 13.21 3.82
N LEU A 74 12.38 13.54 4.78
CA LEU A 74 12.66 14.91 5.18
C LEU A 74 11.35 15.61 5.59
N ASP A 75 10.89 16.61 4.86
CA ASP A 75 9.65 17.34 5.16
C ASP A 75 8.44 16.90 4.31
N LYS A 76 8.63 15.93 3.42
CA LYS A 76 7.56 15.43 2.55
C LYS A 76 6.99 14.12 3.07
N ARG A 77 5.68 13.95 2.95
CA ARG A 77 4.97 12.76 3.39
C ARG A 77 4.29 12.06 2.23
N TYR A 78 4.30 10.72 2.31
CA TYR A 78 3.81 9.85 1.24
C TYR A 78 2.96 8.74 1.85
N LEU A 79 1.90 8.36 1.14
CA LEU A 79 1.25 7.08 1.35
C LEU A 79 1.70 6.17 0.22
N VAL A 80 2.08 4.94 0.56
CA VAL A 80 2.67 3.99 -0.38
C VAL A 80 1.87 2.70 -0.38
N GLU A 81 1.54 2.23 -1.56
CA GLU A 81 0.93 0.92 -1.77
C GLU A 81 1.87 0.07 -2.60
N VAL A 82 2.14 -1.15 -2.16
CA VAL A 82 3.02 -2.09 -2.85
C VAL A 82 2.14 -3.10 -3.59
N LYS A 83 2.24 -3.12 -4.92
CA LYS A 83 1.44 -4.00 -5.78
C LYS A 83 2.27 -4.52 -6.94
N PRO A 84 2.01 -5.76 -7.41
CA PRO A 84 2.58 -6.19 -8.69
C PRO A 84 2.14 -5.26 -9.81
N PHE A 85 3.05 -4.93 -10.70
CA PHE A 85 2.76 -4.01 -11.82
C PHE A 85 1.52 -4.44 -12.60
N LYS A 86 1.36 -5.74 -12.81
CA LYS A 86 0.20 -6.30 -13.50
C LYS A 86 -1.13 -5.86 -12.88
N GLN A 87 -1.17 -5.73 -11.55
CA GLN A 87 -2.40 -5.34 -10.84
C GLN A 87 -2.65 -3.82 -10.87
N THR A 88 -1.71 -3.04 -11.37
CA THR A 88 -1.91 -1.61 -11.60
C THR A 88 -2.54 -1.32 -12.96
N MET A 89 -2.68 -2.36 -13.79
CA MET A 89 -3.23 -2.26 -15.13
C MET A 89 -4.64 -2.83 -15.17
N GLU A 90 -5.48 -2.24 -16.02
CA GLU A 90 -6.83 -2.76 -16.24
C GLU A 90 -6.76 -4.18 -16.81
N PRO A 91 -7.54 -5.14 -16.27
CA PRO A 91 -7.58 -6.49 -16.83
C PRO A 91 -7.99 -6.46 -18.31
N LYS A 92 -7.30 -7.26 -19.13
CA LYS A 92 -7.61 -7.35 -20.56
C LYS A 92 -9.00 -7.97 -20.76
N THR A 93 -9.77 -7.38 -21.68
CA THR A 93 -11.10 -7.90 -22.03
C THR A 93 -10.96 -9.34 -22.52
N GLN A 94 -11.81 -10.22 -21.99
CA GLN A 94 -11.84 -11.65 -22.35
C GLN A 94 -13.06 -11.95 -23.19
N LYS A 95 -12.92 -12.83 -24.21
CA LYS A 95 -14.06 -13.31 -24.99
C LYS A 95 -15.00 -14.15 -24.13
N ARG A 96 -14.42 -14.96 -23.22
CA ARG A 96 -15.16 -15.83 -22.32
C ARG A 96 -15.17 -15.24 -20.93
N ILE A 97 -16.36 -15.09 -20.36
CA ILE A 97 -16.53 -14.57 -19.00
C ILE A 97 -16.38 -15.73 -18.02
N THR A 98 -15.24 -15.76 -17.31
CA THR A 98 -14.94 -16.78 -16.31
C THR A 98 -15.02 -16.15 -14.92
N LYS A 99 -15.14 -16.99 -13.88
CA LYS A 99 -15.07 -16.53 -12.47
C LYS A 99 -13.78 -15.75 -12.22
N ARG A 100 -12.66 -16.26 -12.76
CA ARG A 100 -11.36 -15.61 -12.59
C ARG A 100 -11.35 -14.20 -13.17
N TYR A 101 -11.87 -14.05 -14.38
CA TYR A 101 -11.93 -12.74 -15.03
C TYR A 101 -12.82 -11.76 -14.23
N VAL A 102 -14.00 -12.23 -13.79
CA VAL A 102 -14.91 -11.41 -12.98
C VAL A 102 -14.20 -10.95 -11.70
N THR A 103 -13.51 -11.87 -11.01
CA THR A 103 -12.76 -11.55 -9.80
C THR A 103 -11.66 -10.51 -10.07
N GLU A 104 -10.93 -10.63 -11.17
CA GLU A 104 -9.89 -9.67 -11.54
C GLU A 104 -10.48 -8.28 -11.78
N VAL A 105 -11.61 -8.20 -12.49
CA VAL A 105 -12.28 -6.92 -12.77
C VAL A 105 -12.79 -6.28 -11.49
N VAL A 106 -13.42 -7.07 -10.61
CA VAL A 106 -13.94 -6.57 -9.33
C VAL A 106 -12.78 -6.06 -8.46
N THR A 107 -11.71 -6.84 -8.34
CA THR A 107 -10.54 -6.45 -7.56
C THR A 107 -9.93 -5.15 -8.09
N TRP A 108 -9.78 -5.05 -9.40
CA TRP A 108 -9.25 -3.84 -10.03
C TRP A 108 -10.14 -2.63 -9.75
N SER A 109 -11.47 -2.80 -9.86
CA SER A 109 -12.43 -1.73 -9.59
C SER A 109 -12.36 -1.24 -8.14
N VAL A 110 -12.28 -2.16 -7.18
CA VAL A 110 -12.13 -1.83 -5.76
C VAL A 110 -10.82 -1.09 -5.53
N ASN A 111 -9.72 -1.56 -6.12
CA ASN A 111 -8.42 -0.90 -5.98
C ASN A 111 -8.44 0.51 -6.56
N GLN A 112 -9.10 0.73 -7.69
CA GLN A 112 -9.23 2.07 -8.28
C GLN A 112 -9.97 3.01 -7.32
N ALA A 113 -11.02 2.54 -6.66
CA ALA A 113 -11.78 3.34 -5.69
C ALA A 113 -10.91 3.66 -4.46
N LYS A 114 -10.18 2.68 -3.94
CA LYS A 114 -9.25 2.87 -2.81
C LYS A 114 -8.18 3.91 -3.15
N TRP A 115 -7.55 3.76 -4.31
CA TRP A 115 -6.43 4.63 -4.69
C TRP A 115 -6.90 6.04 -5.03
N ALA A 116 -8.09 6.20 -5.60
CA ALA A 116 -8.68 7.53 -5.80
C ALA A 116 -8.92 8.22 -4.46
N ALA A 117 -9.47 7.50 -3.47
CA ALA A 117 -9.66 8.02 -2.12
C ALA A 117 -8.33 8.40 -1.45
N ALA A 118 -7.29 7.57 -1.65
CA ALA A 118 -5.96 7.85 -1.13
C ALA A 118 -5.35 9.10 -1.76
N ARG A 119 -5.51 9.27 -3.07
CA ARG A 119 -5.02 10.47 -3.78
C ARG A 119 -5.71 11.73 -3.28
N ASN A 120 -7.03 11.68 -3.09
CA ASN A 120 -7.80 12.80 -2.56
C ASN A 120 -7.36 13.15 -1.13
N PHE A 121 -7.17 12.13 -0.29
CA PHE A 121 -6.68 12.32 1.07
C PHE A 121 -5.30 12.99 1.06
N CYS A 122 -4.39 12.50 0.23
CA CYS A 122 -3.05 13.05 0.12
C CYS A 122 -3.07 14.50 -0.38
N GLU A 123 -3.91 14.79 -1.36
CA GLU A 123 -4.05 16.15 -1.88
C GLU A 123 -4.50 17.10 -0.76
N ASP A 124 -5.50 16.70 0.04
CA ASP A 124 -5.99 17.50 1.16
C ASP A 124 -4.92 17.74 2.23
N GLN A 125 -4.04 16.75 2.44
CA GLN A 125 -2.99 16.85 3.45
C GLN A 125 -1.69 17.48 2.93
N GLY A 126 -1.57 17.70 1.64
CA GLY A 126 -0.31 18.13 1.03
C GLY A 126 0.71 16.98 0.94
N TRP A 127 0.24 15.74 0.88
CA TRP A 127 1.05 14.54 0.74
C TRP A 127 0.96 14.01 -0.68
N GLU A 128 1.76 12.97 -0.99
CA GLU A 128 1.70 12.27 -2.26
C GLU A 128 1.35 10.80 -2.06
N PHE A 129 0.60 10.23 -2.99
CA PHE A 129 0.31 8.81 -3.03
C PHE A 129 1.18 8.14 -4.09
N LYS A 130 1.85 7.03 -3.74
CA LYS A 130 2.74 6.30 -4.62
C LYS A 130 2.35 4.83 -4.70
N LEU A 131 2.25 4.30 -5.93
CA LEU A 131 2.18 2.87 -6.17
C LEU A 131 3.60 2.39 -6.46
N ILE A 132 4.07 1.45 -5.64
CA ILE A 132 5.40 0.85 -5.78
C ILE A 132 5.23 -0.57 -6.28
N THR A 133 5.95 -0.92 -7.32
CA THR A 133 5.88 -2.24 -7.94
C THR A 133 7.23 -2.94 -7.88
N GLU A 134 7.32 -4.15 -8.44
CA GLU A 134 8.60 -4.85 -8.58
C GLU A 134 9.66 -4.02 -9.30
N LYS A 135 9.23 -3.09 -10.13
CA LYS A 135 10.15 -2.23 -10.89
C LYS A 135 10.95 -1.30 -9.98
N GLU A 136 10.26 -0.65 -9.02
CA GLU A 136 10.90 0.22 -8.05
C GLU A 136 11.65 -0.56 -6.97
N LEU A 137 11.10 -1.69 -6.55
CA LEU A 137 11.72 -2.56 -5.54
C LEU A 137 12.90 -3.37 -6.09
N LYS A 138 12.99 -3.53 -7.41
CA LYS A 138 14.04 -4.32 -8.08
C LYS A 138 14.03 -5.78 -7.62
N VAL A 139 12.87 -6.38 -7.61
CA VAL A 139 12.65 -7.79 -7.26
C VAL A 139 12.18 -8.61 -8.44
#